data_c3f58744ce68a94e5d856fa74e8e6feb
#
_entry.id   c3f58744ce68a94e5d856fa74e8e6feb
#
_cell.length_a   1.000
_cell.length_b   1.000
_cell.length_c   1.000
_cell.angle_alpha   90.00
_cell.angle_beta   90.00
_cell.angle_gamma   90.00
#
_symmetry.space_group_name_H-M   'P 1'
#
loop_
_entity.id
_entity.type
_entity.pdbx_description
1 polymer ?
#
loop_
_entity_poly.entity_id
_entity_poly.type
_entity_poly.pdbx_seq_one_letter_code
_entity_poly.pdbx_strand_id
1 'polypeptide(L)'
;CAIIFWLAVWQLAAMAVGKSLLLASPVEVVQRLFALIPDEKFLPSVLFTLGRIMLGFALGTVTGVVFAVLGGKFVFCERLFAPLIAAVKAVPVASFTILALIWISSSNLSVLITFLISVPVVYSNVFEGIRSLDPKLTEMAVIFRVPAGRRFVGIYLSQVMPYFRSAV
;
A
#
# COMPACT_ATOMS: atom_id res chain seq x y z
N CYS A 1 2.85 -27.32 -9.22
CA CYS A 1 3.64 -27.42 -10.47
C CYS A 1 4.29 -26.09 -10.88
N ALA A 2 3.56 -24.95 -10.95
CA ALA A 2 4.14 -23.67 -11.39
C ALA A 2 5.30 -23.15 -10.50
N ILE A 3 5.15 -23.22 -9.18
CA ILE A 3 6.19 -22.79 -8.23
C ILE A 3 7.50 -23.56 -8.45
N ILE A 4 7.42 -24.88 -8.58
CA ILE A 4 8.60 -25.72 -8.78
C ILE A 4 9.28 -25.40 -10.11
N PHE A 5 8.48 -25.19 -11.16
CA PHE A 5 9.00 -24.78 -12.47
C PHE A 5 9.79 -23.45 -12.38
N TRP A 6 9.21 -22.42 -11.76
CA TRP A 6 9.89 -21.13 -11.63
C TRP A 6 11.11 -21.16 -10.71
N LEU A 7 11.08 -21.97 -9.65
CA LEU A 7 12.27 -22.20 -8.82
C LEU A 7 13.40 -22.88 -9.60
N ALA A 8 13.06 -23.86 -10.46
CA ALA A 8 14.06 -24.51 -11.32
C ALA A 8 14.64 -23.54 -12.35
N VAL A 9 13.78 -22.72 -13.00
CA VAL A 9 14.24 -21.68 -13.94
C VAL A 9 15.17 -20.69 -13.23
N TRP A 10 14.81 -20.23 -12.02
CA TRP A 10 15.67 -19.33 -11.23
C TRP A 10 17.01 -20.00 -10.88
N GLN A 11 16.99 -21.26 -10.43
CA GLN A 11 18.21 -22.01 -10.12
C GLN A 11 19.12 -22.12 -11.35
N LEU A 12 18.57 -22.49 -12.50
CA LEU A 12 19.35 -22.57 -13.76
C LEU A 12 19.92 -21.23 -14.19
N ALA A 13 19.14 -20.16 -14.08
CA ALA A 13 19.61 -18.81 -14.38
C ALA A 13 20.76 -18.38 -13.46
N ALA A 14 20.66 -18.66 -12.15
CA ALA A 14 21.70 -18.36 -11.19
C ALA A 14 22.99 -19.13 -11.48
N MET A 15 22.87 -20.41 -11.87
CA MET A 15 24.01 -21.24 -12.28
C MET A 15 24.66 -20.71 -13.58
N ALA A 16 23.85 -20.25 -14.54
CA ALA A 16 24.36 -19.68 -15.81
C ALA A 16 25.12 -18.35 -15.60
N VAL A 17 24.68 -17.51 -14.66
CA VAL A 17 25.35 -16.26 -14.29
C VAL A 17 26.66 -16.52 -13.52
N GLY A 18 26.72 -17.59 -12.73
CA GLY A 18 27.93 -18.05 -12.03
C GLY A 18 28.51 -17.09 -10.99
N LYS A 19 27.82 -16.00 -10.66
CA LYS A 19 28.20 -14.98 -9.67
C LYS A 19 27.07 -14.73 -8.69
N SER A 20 27.19 -15.24 -7.48
CA SER A 20 26.18 -15.09 -6.41
C SER A 20 25.91 -13.62 -6.03
N LEU A 21 26.89 -12.72 -6.26
CA LEU A 21 26.71 -11.28 -6.08
C LEU A 21 25.70 -10.63 -7.05
N LEU A 22 25.55 -11.20 -8.25
CA LEU A 22 24.62 -10.69 -9.26
C LEU A 22 23.25 -11.38 -9.16
N LEU A 23 23.25 -12.70 -8.97
CA LEU A 23 22.04 -13.49 -8.85
C LEU A 23 22.28 -14.68 -7.91
N ALA A 24 21.83 -14.54 -6.65
CA ALA A 24 21.87 -15.64 -5.69
C ALA A 24 20.91 -16.74 -6.11
N SER A 25 21.32 -18.01 -5.95
CA SER A 25 20.45 -19.16 -6.22
C SER A 25 19.43 -19.37 -5.10
N PRO A 26 18.25 -19.97 -5.37
CA PRO A 26 17.28 -20.33 -4.35
C PRO A 26 17.88 -21.14 -3.18
N VAL A 27 18.80 -22.04 -3.49
CA VAL A 27 19.47 -22.87 -2.47
C VAL A 27 20.37 -22.00 -1.57
N GLU A 28 21.16 -21.10 -2.15
CA GLU A 28 21.99 -20.15 -1.38
C GLU A 28 21.16 -19.21 -0.51
N VAL A 29 20.03 -18.73 -1.01
CA VAL A 29 19.10 -17.89 -0.25
C VAL A 29 18.58 -18.61 0.98
N VAL A 30 18.13 -19.87 0.82
CA VAL A 30 17.63 -20.69 1.93
C VAL A 30 18.75 -20.98 2.95
N GLN A 31 19.91 -21.37 2.48
CA GLN A 31 21.07 -21.64 3.36
C GLN A 31 21.47 -20.37 4.14
N ARG A 32 21.51 -19.23 3.46
CA ARG A 32 21.85 -17.95 4.09
C ARG A 32 20.81 -17.52 5.11
N LEU A 33 19.52 -17.73 4.81
CA LEU A 33 18.44 -17.45 5.75
C LEU A 33 18.59 -18.26 7.04
N PHE A 34 18.83 -19.57 6.94
CA PHE A 34 19.07 -20.41 8.12
C PHE A 34 20.33 -20.02 8.90
N ALA A 35 21.35 -19.53 8.23
CA ALA A 35 22.55 -19.02 8.89
C ALA A 35 22.34 -17.67 9.59
N LEU A 36 21.37 -16.86 9.14
CA LEU A 36 21.05 -15.56 9.74
C LEU A 36 20.07 -15.65 10.91
N ILE A 37 19.20 -16.66 10.95
CA ILE A 37 18.21 -16.82 12.03
C ILE A 37 18.84 -16.82 13.44
N PRO A 38 19.96 -17.51 13.69
CA PRO A 38 20.60 -17.49 15.00
C PRO A 38 21.37 -16.19 15.31
N ASP A 39 21.50 -15.26 14.37
CA ASP A 39 22.15 -13.97 14.63
C ASP A 39 21.22 -13.08 15.47
N GLU A 40 21.68 -12.68 16.64
CA GLU A 40 20.93 -11.87 17.60
C GLU A 40 20.47 -10.52 17.01
N LYS A 41 21.12 -10.01 15.97
CA LYS A 41 20.80 -8.73 15.32
C LYS A 41 19.81 -8.87 14.17
N PHE A 42 19.66 -10.05 13.60
CA PHE A 42 18.84 -10.26 12.41
C PHE A 42 17.35 -10.03 12.69
N LEU A 43 16.81 -10.72 13.68
CA LEU A 43 15.38 -10.62 14.01
C LEU A 43 14.95 -9.21 14.48
N PRO A 44 15.71 -8.53 15.39
CA PRO A 44 15.42 -7.15 15.73
C PRO A 44 15.45 -6.20 14.54
N SER A 45 16.37 -6.35 13.60
CA SER A 45 16.45 -5.52 12.39
C SER A 45 15.24 -5.72 11.47
N VAL A 46 14.79 -6.96 11.31
CA VAL A 46 13.58 -7.29 10.53
C VAL A 46 12.34 -6.68 11.18
N LEU A 47 12.17 -6.87 12.49
CA LEU A 47 11.03 -6.34 13.24
C LEU A 47 11.01 -4.79 13.23
N PHE A 48 12.17 -4.17 13.35
CA PHE A 48 12.30 -2.73 13.28
C PHE A 48 11.88 -2.18 11.90
N THR A 49 12.32 -2.82 10.83
CA THR A 49 11.94 -2.45 9.46
C THR A 49 10.45 -2.68 9.23
N LEU A 50 9.92 -3.84 9.67
CA LEU A 50 8.50 -4.17 9.56
C LEU A 50 7.63 -3.13 10.30
N GLY A 51 8.00 -2.77 11.53
CA GLY A 51 7.28 -1.76 12.31
C GLY A 51 7.21 -0.41 11.60
N ARG A 52 8.28 -0.01 10.89
CA ARG A 52 8.32 1.22 10.08
C ARG A 52 7.45 1.15 8.85
N ILE A 53 7.49 0.04 8.14
CA ILE A 53 6.61 -0.20 6.99
C ILE A 53 5.15 -0.14 7.46
N MET A 54 4.80 -0.82 8.55
CA MET A 54 3.44 -0.79 9.11
C MET A 54 3.02 0.62 9.54
N LEU A 55 3.91 1.41 10.12
CA LEU A 55 3.65 2.80 10.46
C LEU A 55 3.37 3.64 9.22
N GLY A 56 4.23 3.56 8.20
CA GLY A 56 4.04 4.26 6.93
C GLY A 56 2.74 3.87 6.23
N PHE A 57 2.43 2.58 6.24
CA PHE A 57 1.19 2.05 5.68
C PHE A 57 -0.05 2.54 6.44
N ALA A 58 -0.04 2.51 7.77
CA ALA A 58 -1.16 3.00 8.59
C ALA A 58 -1.39 4.50 8.37
N LEU A 59 -0.32 5.31 8.39
CA LEU A 59 -0.41 6.75 8.11
C LEU A 59 -0.92 7.02 6.69
N GLY A 60 -0.42 6.28 5.68
CA GLY A 60 -0.86 6.39 4.30
C GLY A 60 -2.32 5.99 4.12
N THR A 61 -2.75 4.92 4.77
CA THR A 61 -4.15 4.47 4.76
C THR A 61 -5.08 5.50 5.37
N VAL A 62 -4.76 6.01 6.56
CA VAL A 62 -5.58 7.04 7.22
C VAL A 62 -5.67 8.30 6.36
N THR A 63 -4.54 8.79 5.86
CA THR A 63 -4.49 9.98 5.00
C THR A 63 -5.27 9.78 3.70
N GLY A 64 -5.11 8.62 3.04
CA GLY A 64 -5.82 8.27 1.81
C GLY A 64 -7.33 8.22 2.00
N VAL A 65 -7.80 7.61 3.09
CA VAL A 65 -9.24 7.58 3.44
C VAL A 65 -9.76 8.99 3.72
N VAL A 66 -9.05 9.80 4.51
CA VAL A 66 -9.46 11.18 4.82
C VAL A 66 -9.58 12.00 3.54
N PHE A 67 -8.59 11.93 2.66
CA PHE A 67 -8.63 12.63 1.37
C PHE A 67 -9.77 12.15 0.48
N ALA A 68 -10.03 10.83 0.43
CA ALA A 68 -11.13 10.26 -0.33
C ALA A 68 -12.51 10.74 0.17
N VAL A 69 -12.70 10.75 1.50
CA VAL A 69 -13.94 11.24 2.11
C VAL A 69 -14.13 12.74 1.87
N LEU A 70 -13.08 13.55 2.04
CA LEU A 70 -13.14 14.98 1.77
C LEU A 70 -13.38 15.28 0.28
N GLY A 71 -12.71 14.56 -0.62
CA GLY A 71 -12.93 14.67 -2.06
C GLY A 71 -14.33 14.25 -2.49
N GLY A 72 -14.88 13.19 -1.88
CA GLY A 72 -16.25 12.74 -2.14
C GLY A 72 -17.33 13.71 -1.62
N LYS A 73 -17.02 14.48 -0.57
CA LYS A 73 -17.95 15.46 0.01
C LYS A 73 -17.86 16.85 -0.63
N PHE A 74 -16.66 17.30 -0.98
CA PHE A 74 -16.40 18.65 -1.47
C PHE A 74 -15.71 18.62 -2.83
N VAL A 75 -16.36 19.14 -3.86
CA VAL A 75 -15.82 19.26 -5.23
C VAL A 75 -14.50 20.03 -5.27
N PHE A 76 -14.32 21.01 -4.39
CA PHE A 76 -13.07 21.76 -4.26
C PHE A 76 -11.92 20.85 -3.83
N CYS A 77 -12.15 19.97 -2.82
CA CYS A 77 -11.15 19.02 -2.36
C CYS A 77 -10.80 17.98 -3.44
N GLU A 78 -11.80 17.49 -4.19
CA GLU A 78 -11.59 16.61 -5.32
C GLU A 78 -10.64 17.24 -6.35
N ARG A 79 -10.92 18.47 -6.78
CA ARG A 79 -10.09 19.21 -7.75
C ARG A 79 -8.69 19.51 -7.24
N LEU A 80 -8.52 19.68 -5.93
CA LEU A 80 -7.23 19.91 -5.30
C LEU A 80 -6.40 18.64 -5.17
N PHE A 81 -7.04 17.54 -4.76
CA PHE A 81 -6.32 16.26 -4.50
C PHE A 81 -6.03 15.49 -5.79
N ALA A 82 -6.88 15.56 -6.82
CA ALA A 82 -6.69 14.83 -8.07
C ALA A 82 -5.31 15.08 -8.71
N PRO A 83 -4.84 16.32 -8.93
CA PRO A 83 -3.52 16.56 -9.50
C PRO A 83 -2.39 16.15 -8.56
N LEU A 84 -2.55 16.30 -7.24
CA LEU A 84 -1.56 15.87 -6.25
C LEU A 84 -1.36 14.34 -6.29
N ILE A 85 -2.44 13.59 -6.28
CA ILE A 85 -2.41 12.12 -6.37
C ILE A 85 -1.84 11.66 -7.71
N ALA A 86 -2.20 12.32 -8.82
CA ALA A 86 -1.63 12.04 -10.13
C ALA A 86 -0.11 12.28 -10.16
N ALA A 87 0.35 13.38 -9.58
CA ALA A 87 1.77 13.69 -9.47
C ALA A 87 2.53 12.61 -8.67
N VAL A 88 2.01 12.21 -7.51
CA VAL A 88 2.65 11.15 -6.70
C VAL A 88 2.71 9.82 -7.45
N LYS A 89 1.66 9.46 -8.20
CA LYS A 89 1.64 8.24 -9.04
C LYS A 89 2.62 8.30 -10.22
N ALA A 90 2.87 9.48 -10.77
CA ALA A 90 3.75 9.67 -11.92
C ALA A 90 5.24 9.62 -11.56
N VAL A 91 5.60 9.90 -10.30
CA VAL A 91 7.01 9.91 -9.86
C VAL A 91 7.52 8.48 -9.70
N PRO A 92 8.60 8.08 -10.40
CA PRO A 92 9.24 6.79 -10.17
C PRO A 92 9.80 6.73 -8.75
N VAL A 93 9.30 5.82 -7.93
CA VAL A 93 9.69 5.67 -6.52
C VAL A 93 11.20 5.52 -6.35
N ALA A 94 11.86 4.78 -7.25
CA ALA A 94 13.31 4.59 -7.21
C ALA A 94 14.09 5.90 -7.33
N SER A 95 13.70 6.78 -8.26
CA SER A 95 14.36 8.08 -8.44
C SER A 95 14.11 9.02 -7.27
N PHE A 96 12.88 9.03 -6.74
CA PHE A 96 12.53 9.81 -5.57
C PHE A 96 13.28 9.34 -4.32
N THR A 97 13.49 8.03 -4.18
CA THR A 97 14.22 7.44 -3.05
C THR A 97 15.64 8.00 -2.93
N ILE A 98 16.36 8.14 -4.06
CA ILE A 98 17.71 8.70 -4.08
C ILE A 98 17.72 10.16 -3.61
N LEU A 99 16.76 10.96 -4.09
CA LEU A 99 16.63 12.35 -3.66
C LEU A 99 16.24 12.46 -2.18
N ALA A 100 15.34 11.61 -1.71
CA ALA A 100 14.88 11.59 -0.33
C ALA A 100 16.02 11.27 0.66
N LEU A 101 16.98 10.43 0.27
CA LEU A 101 18.15 10.09 1.09
C LEU A 101 19.06 11.29 1.39
N ILE A 102 18.99 12.36 0.61
CA ILE A 102 19.76 13.59 0.85
C ILE A 102 19.23 14.33 2.09
N TRP A 103 17.91 14.28 2.32
CA TRP A 103 17.26 15.06 3.39
C TRP A 103 16.76 14.19 4.55
N ILE A 104 16.50 12.90 4.30
CA ILE A 104 15.89 11.99 5.27
C ILE A 104 16.85 10.85 5.57
N SER A 105 17.07 10.57 6.86
CA SER A 105 17.88 9.43 7.27
C SER A 105 17.31 8.13 6.69
N SER A 106 18.18 7.20 6.31
CA SER A 106 17.79 5.89 5.76
C SER A 106 16.81 5.14 6.66
N SER A 107 16.90 5.41 7.96
CA SER A 107 15.98 4.84 8.95
C SER A 107 14.52 5.27 8.74
N ASN A 108 14.23 6.50 8.36
CA ASN A 108 12.86 7.01 8.15
C ASN A 108 12.35 6.86 6.70
N LEU A 109 13.26 6.50 5.80
CA LEU A 109 12.95 6.36 4.39
C LEU A 109 11.87 5.32 4.11
N SER A 110 11.89 4.17 4.82
CA SER A 110 10.89 3.12 4.68
C SER A 110 9.47 3.61 5.02
N VAL A 111 9.34 4.45 6.06
CA VAL A 111 8.06 5.07 6.44
C VAL A 111 7.56 5.98 5.33
N LEU A 112 8.43 6.86 4.83
CA LEU A 112 8.08 7.81 3.78
C LEU A 112 7.66 7.12 2.48
N ILE A 113 8.45 6.14 2.01
CA ILE A 113 8.16 5.42 0.77
C ILE A 113 6.82 4.68 0.88
N THR A 114 6.62 3.95 1.98
CA THR A 114 5.37 3.22 2.20
C THR A 114 4.18 4.17 2.29
N PHE A 115 4.32 5.31 2.97
CA PHE A 115 3.30 6.36 3.02
C PHE A 115 2.95 6.88 1.62
N LEU A 116 3.95 7.28 0.82
CA LEU A 116 3.74 7.83 -0.52
C LEU A 116 3.10 6.84 -1.50
N ILE A 117 3.39 5.55 -1.37
CA ILE A 117 2.75 4.52 -2.20
C ILE A 117 1.32 4.26 -1.74
N SER A 118 1.08 4.18 -0.42
CA SER A 118 -0.22 3.83 0.14
C SER A 118 -1.27 4.92 -0.07
N VAL A 119 -0.91 6.20 0.10
CA VAL A 119 -1.86 7.32 -0.05
C VAL A 119 -2.62 7.29 -1.37
N PRO A 120 -1.97 7.29 -2.56
CA PRO A 120 -2.70 7.32 -3.83
C PRO A 120 -3.49 6.05 -4.12
N VAL A 121 -3.03 4.89 -3.65
CA VAL A 121 -3.73 3.62 -3.82
C VAL A 121 -5.02 3.62 -3.01
N VAL A 122 -4.93 3.93 -1.71
CA VAL A 122 -6.10 3.98 -0.81
C VAL A 122 -7.06 5.08 -1.24
N TYR A 123 -6.56 6.29 -1.53
CA TYR A 123 -7.39 7.38 -2.04
C TYR A 123 -8.21 6.97 -3.25
N SER A 124 -7.56 6.43 -4.28
CA SER A 124 -8.24 6.09 -5.54
C SER A 124 -9.32 5.04 -5.36
N ASN A 125 -9.03 3.97 -4.61
CA ASN A 125 -9.99 2.90 -4.39
C ASN A 125 -11.17 3.36 -3.52
N VAL A 126 -10.89 4.03 -2.39
CA VAL A 126 -11.97 4.52 -1.50
C VAL A 126 -12.80 5.60 -2.18
N PHE A 127 -12.18 6.50 -2.93
CA PHE A 127 -12.88 7.55 -3.69
C PHE A 127 -13.79 6.96 -4.76
N GLU A 128 -13.33 5.95 -5.49
CA GLU A 128 -14.17 5.20 -6.45
C GLU A 128 -15.32 4.50 -5.74
N GLY A 129 -15.09 3.89 -4.59
CA GLY A 129 -16.14 3.31 -3.75
C GLY A 129 -17.19 4.34 -3.32
N ILE A 130 -16.77 5.57 -2.98
CA ILE A 130 -17.70 6.64 -2.64
C ILE A 130 -18.51 7.09 -3.87
N ARG A 131 -17.90 7.16 -5.04
CA ARG A 131 -18.59 7.55 -6.29
C ARG A 131 -19.53 6.47 -6.82
N SER A 132 -19.27 5.21 -6.52
CA SER A 132 -20.10 4.08 -6.92
C SER A 132 -21.33 3.84 -6.02
N LEU A 133 -21.53 4.68 -4.99
CA LEU A 133 -22.71 4.59 -4.12
C LEU A 133 -24.02 4.72 -4.92
N ASP A 134 -24.95 3.75 -4.72
CA ASP A 134 -26.24 3.79 -5.38
C ASP A 134 -27.13 4.91 -4.79
N PRO A 135 -27.50 5.93 -5.60
CA PRO A 135 -28.35 7.02 -5.13
C PRO A 135 -29.72 6.52 -4.64
N LYS A 136 -30.26 5.45 -5.25
CA LYS A 136 -31.57 4.87 -4.90
C LYS A 136 -31.60 4.36 -3.48
N LEU A 137 -30.52 3.70 -3.03
CA LEU A 137 -30.42 3.21 -1.65
C LEU A 137 -30.35 4.38 -0.65
N THR A 138 -29.69 5.45 -1.02
CA THR A 138 -29.59 6.66 -0.18
C THR A 138 -30.95 7.36 -0.09
N GLU A 139 -31.65 7.53 -1.20
CA GLU A 139 -33.01 8.09 -1.25
C GLU A 139 -34.00 7.25 -0.45
N MET A 140 -33.99 5.93 -0.64
CA MET A 140 -34.84 5.01 0.12
C MET A 140 -34.61 5.14 1.64
N ALA A 141 -33.34 5.24 2.08
CA ALA A 141 -33.03 5.40 3.50
C ALA A 141 -33.51 6.74 4.07
N VAL A 142 -33.58 7.80 3.25
CA VAL A 142 -34.18 9.08 3.65
C VAL A 142 -35.69 8.98 3.79
N ILE A 143 -36.37 8.35 2.81
CA ILE A 143 -37.84 8.16 2.81
C ILE A 143 -38.27 7.34 4.04
N PHE A 144 -37.56 6.26 4.35
CA PHE A 144 -37.83 5.41 5.51
C PHE A 144 -37.31 5.98 6.83
N ARG A 145 -36.78 7.21 6.85
CA ARG A 145 -36.23 7.88 8.03
C ARG A 145 -35.20 7.05 8.79
N VAL A 146 -34.36 6.30 8.07
CA VAL A 146 -33.29 5.50 8.69
C VAL A 146 -32.33 6.41 9.46
N PRO A 147 -32.05 6.14 10.74
CA PRO A 147 -31.10 6.93 11.53
C PRO A 147 -29.73 7.04 10.87
N ALA A 148 -29.09 8.21 10.98
CA ALA A 148 -27.82 8.50 10.30
C ALA A 148 -26.71 7.45 10.57
N GLY A 149 -26.60 6.95 11.79
CA GLY A 149 -25.65 5.90 12.14
C GLY A 149 -25.89 4.57 11.41
N ARG A 150 -27.16 4.12 11.33
CA ARG A 150 -27.52 2.90 10.58
C ARG A 150 -27.33 3.08 9.08
N ARG A 151 -27.63 4.25 8.55
CA ARG A 151 -27.38 4.61 7.15
C ARG A 151 -25.90 4.59 6.82
N PHE A 152 -25.06 5.15 7.71
CA PHE A 152 -23.62 5.11 7.54
C PHE A 152 -23.07 3.69 7.49
N VAL A 153 -23.41 2.86 8.45
CA VAL A 153 -22.90 1.47 8.51
C VAL A 153 -23.53 0.58 7.45
N GLY A 154 -24.84 0.66 7.26
CA GLY A 154 -25.59 -0.26 6.38
C GLY A 154 -25.50 0.09 4.89
N ILE A 155 -25.26 1.35 4.52
CA ILE A 155 -25.20 1.77 3.12
C ILE A 155 -23.77 2.21 2.75
N TYR A 156 -23.26 3.27 3.38
CA TYR A 156 -21.98 3.81 2.98
C TYR A 156 -20.83 2.84 3.24
N LEU A 157 -20.70 2.35 4.46
CA LEU A 157 -19.59 1.46 4.83
C LEU A 157 -19.67 0.12 4.07
N SER A 158 -20.85 -0.47 3.92
CA SER A 158 -21.01 -1.75 3.23
C SER A 158 -20.67 -1.67 1.74
N GLN A 159 -20.97 -0.57 1.06
CA GLN A 159 -20.66 -0.39 -0.36
C GLN A 159 -19.21 0.04 -0.60
N VAL A 160 -18.61 0.84 0.30
CA VAL A 160 -17.20 1.28 0.17
C VAL A 160 -16.21 0.20 0.65
N MET A 161 -16.62 -0.69 1.57
CA MET A 161 -15.73 -1.70 2.16
C MET A 161 -15.05 -2.62 1.14
N PRO A 162 -15.69 -3.12 0.07
CA PRO A 162 -15.00 -3.91 -0.95
C PRO A 162 -13.85 -3.16 -1.62
N TYR A 163 -14.05 -1.88 -1.92
CA TYR A 163 -13.01 -1.01 -2.50
C TYR A 163 -11.87 -0.73 -1.52
N PHE A 164 -12.21 -0.51 -0.24
CA PHE A 164 -11.19 -0.37 0.79
C PHE A 164 -10.36 -1.66 0.95
N ARG A 165 -11.01 -2.82 0.99
CA ARG A 165 -10.31 -4.12 1.07
C ARG A 165 -9.42 -4.42 -0.13
N SER A 166 -9.74 -3.90 -1.30
CA SER A 166 -8.87 -4.06 -2.48
C SER A 166 -7.66 -3.12 -2.45
N ALA A 167 -7.67 -2.10 -1.61
CA ALA A 167 -6.59 -1.13 -1.46
C ALA A 167 -5.58 -1.49 -0.37
N VAL A 168 -5.99 -2.35 0.59
CA VAL A 168 -5.26 -2.73 1.79
C VAL A 168 -4.96 -4.21 1.81
#